data_8a8bba09f80ce062a3d0d89b5e673264
#
_entry.id   8a8bba09f80ce062a3d0d89b5e673264
#
_cell.length_a   1.000
_cell.length_b   1.000
_cell.length_c   1.000
_cell.angle_alpha   90.00
_cell.angle_beta   90.00
_cell.angle_gamma   90.00
#
_symmetry.space_group_name_H-M   'P 1'
#
loop_
_entity.id
_entity.type
_entity.pdbx_description
1 polymer ?
#
loop_
_entity_poly.entity_id
_entity_poly.type
_entity_poly.pdbx_seq_one_letter_code
_entity_poly.pdbx_strand_id
1 'polypeptide(L)'
;MKLYWAKVKEDAILPSKRVEDAGYDLYPCFEEDYLEILPNQTKLVPLGVASAFDSDYVMILKERGSTGTKGMAQRAGVIDSGYRGEYMAPVTNVNTKPVRIAKKAIVDTWTDCDQYIVYPYEKAVCQGVLVVMPQLETETVTYEELQKMESARMAGKLGSSGK
;
A
#
# COMPACT_ATOMS: atom_id res chain seq x y z
N MET A 1 -16.87 -5.08 15.85
CA MET A 1 -15.58 -5.08 15.13
C MET A 1 -14.65 -4.06 15.76
N LYS A 2 -13.35 -4.39 15.91
CA LYS A 2 -12.30 -3.47 16.38
C LYS A 2 -11.07 -3.61 15.49
N LEU A 3 -10.46 -2.48 15.15
CA LEU A 3 -9.14 -2.40 14.54
C LEU A 3 -8.17 -1.86 15.59
N TYR A 4 -7.12 -2.60 15.86
CA TYR A 4 -6.08 -2.23 16.80
C TYR A 4 -4.84 -1.78 16.03
N TRP A 5 -4.22 -0.70 16.46
CA TRP A 5 -2.93 -0.22 15.98
C TRP A 5 -1.91 -0.23 17.10
N ALA A 6 -0.70 -0.62 16.80
CA ALA A 6 0.44 -0.56 17.70
C ALA A 6 1.63 0.12 17.00
N LYS A 7 2.40 0.88 17.76
CA LYS A 7 3.71 1.36 17.31
C LYS A 7 4.72 0.22 17.42
N VAL A 8 5.45 -0.04 16.34
CA VAL A 8 6.63 -0.91 16.30
C VAL A 8 7.88 -0.09 16.59
N LYS A 9 7.88 1.19 16.16
CA LYS A 9 8.92 2.18 16.44
C LYS A 9 8.33 3.34 17.24
N GLU A 10 9.08 3.86 18.21
CA GLU A 10 8.60 4.91 19.13
C GLU A 10 8.12 6.16 18.39
N ASP A 11 8.88 6.58 17.37
CA ASP A 11 8.59 7.77 16.56
C ASP A 11 7.48 7.58 15.53
N ALA A 12 6.93 6.35 15.40
CA ALA A 12 5.87 6.10 14.43
C ALA A 12 4.62 6.93 14.71
N ILE A 13 3.98 7.41 13.66
CA ILE A 13 2.68 8.09 13.73
C ILE A 13 1.60 7.03 13.61
N LEU A 14 0.71 6.93 14.61
CA LEU A 14 -0.44 6.01 14.52
C LEU A 14 -1.37 6.42 13.39
N PRO A 15 -1.82 5.47 12.56
CA PRO A 15 -2.71 5.75 11.45
C PRO A 15 -4.04 6.33 11.91
N SER A 16 -4.52 7.32 11.19
CA SER A 16 -5.80 7.97 11.45
C SER A 16 -6.53 8.30 10.16
N LYS A 17 -7.85 8.50 10.27
CA LYS A 17 -8.70 8.96 9.18
C LYS A 17 -9.89 9.73 9.73
N ARG A 18 -10.50 10.58 8.92
CA ARG A 18 -11.82 11.15 9.21
C ARG A 18 -12.90 10.08 9.04
N VAL A 19 -14.10 10.33 9.57
CA VAL A 19 -15.21 9.36 9.49
C VAL A 19 -15.57 9.01 8.05
N GLU A 20 -15.53 9.97 7.14
CA GLU A 20 -15.90 9.81 5.73
C GLU A 20 -14.76 9.31 4.84
N ASP A 21 -13.51 9.30 5.33
CA ASP A 21 -12.38 8.80 4.55
C ASP A 21 -12.40 7.27 4.50
N ALA A 22 -12.13 6.69 3.35
CA ALA A 22 -12.05 5.24 3.18
C ALA A 22 -10.77 4.66 3.81
N GLY A 23 -9.65 5.38 3.74
CA GLY A 23 -8.32 4.90 4.13
C GLY A 23 -7.74 5.58 5.35
N TYR A 24 -7.00 4.82 6.14
CA TYR A 24 -6.14 5.31 7.21
C TYR A 24 -4.83 5.82 6.63
N ASP A 25 -4.45 7.05 6.92
CA ASP A 25 -3.18 7.63 6.50
C ASP A 25 -2.01 6.92 7.19
N LEU A 26 -1.03 6.47 6.40
CA LEU A 26 0.15 5.74 6.84
C LEU A 26 1.40 6.54 6.50
N TYR A 27 2.23 6.78 7.51
CA TYR A 27 3.39 7.67 7.44
C TYR A 27 4.69 6.88 7.37
N PRO A 28 5.72 7.35 6.64
CA PRO A 28 7.04 6.75 6.68
C PRO A 28 7.63 6.85 8.10
N CYS A 29 8.42 5.84 8.49
CA CYS A 29 9.10 5.80 9.78
C CYS A 29 10.47 5.14 9.64
N PHE A 30 11.52 5.94 9.38
CA PHE A 30 12.92 5.51 9.26
C PHE A 30 13.85 6.55 9.88
N GLU A 31 15.06 6.12 10.23
CA GLU A 31 16.05 6.94 10.95
C GLU A 31 16.80 7.87 10.01
N GLU A 32 17.06 7.45 8.78
CA GLU A 32 17.84 8.18 7.79
C GLU A 32 17.21 9.57 7.50
N ASP A 33 17.99 10.47 6.98
CA ASP A 33 17.53 11.82 6.58
C ASP A 33 16.57 11.76 5.40
N TYR A 34 16.78 10.81 4.50
CA TYR A 34 15.90 10.54 3.37
C TYR A 34 16.03 9.09 2.87
N LEU A 35 14.99 8.62 2.19
CA LEU A 35 14.96 7.37 1.46
C LEU A 35 14.84 7.71 -0.03
N GLU A 36 15.83 7.29 -0.84
CA GLU A 36 15.82 7.51 -2.29
C GLU A 36 15.32 6.28 -3.03
N ILE A 37 14.45 6.50 -4.02
CA ILE A 37 13.91 5.49 -4.93
C ILE A 37 14.29 5.90 -6.35
N LEU A 38 15.22 5.17 -6.97
CA LEU A 38 15.65 5.44 -8.34
C LEU A 38 14.53 5.18 -9.36
N PRO A 39 14.60 5.74 -10.58
CA PRO A 39 13.65 5.42 -11.65
C PRO A 39 13.47 3.91 -11.85
N ASN A 40 12.21 3.47 -11.93
CA ASN A 40 11.80 2.05 -12.07
C ASN A 40 12.24 1.14 -10.90
N GLN A 41 12.78 1.68 -9.82
CA GLN A 41 13.10 0.92 -8.61
C GLN A 41 11.87 0.80 -7.71
N THR A 42 11.74 -0.36 -7.05
CA THR A 42 10.83 -0.55 -5.91
C THR A 42 11.64 -0.60 -4.62
N LYS A 43 11.23 0.21 -3.62
CA LYS A 43 11.77 0.14 -2.27
C LYS A 43 10.66 -0.07 -1.25
N LEU A 44 11.01 -0.77 -0.17
CA LEU A 44 10.15 -0.90 1.00
C LEU A 44 10.31 0.35 1.87
N VAL A 45 9.22 1.07 2.09
CA VAL A 45 9.18 2.22 3.00
C VAL A 45 8.63 1.72 4.34
N PRO A 46 9.45 1.72 5.41
CA PRO A 46 8.98 1.32 6.74
C PRO A 46 7.92 2.31 7.25
N LEU A 47 6.87 1.79 7.90
CA LEU A 47 5.77 2.60 8.44
C LEU A 47 5.75 2.64 9.97
N GLY A 48 6.56 1.82 10.64
CA GLY A 48 6.73 1.81 12.09
C GLY A 48 5.51 1.36 12.88
N VAL A 49 4.50 0.80 12.23
CA VAL A 49 3.23 0.38 12.86
C VAL A 49 2.87 -1.05 12.50
N ALA A 50 2.09 -1.68 13.37
CA ALA A 50 1.46 -2.98 13.17
C ALA A 50 -0.01 -2.91 13.54
N SER A 51 -0.82 -3.88 13.11
CA SER A 51 -2.24 -3.94 13.45
C SER A 51 -2.75 -5.33 13.81
N ALA A 52 -3.97 -5.34 14.36
CA ALA A 52 -4.78 -6.54 14.54
C ALA A 52 -6.24 -6.21 14.26
N PHE A 53 -6.92 -7.09 13.52
CA PHE A 53 -8.33 -6.98 13.21
C PHE A 53 -8.92 -8.35 12.92
N ASP A 54 -10.24 -8.41 12.79
CA ASP A 54 -11.00 -9.63 12.61
C ASP A 54 -10.71 -10.29 11.25
N SER A 55 -10.80 -11.64 11.17
CA SER A 55 -10.55 -12.44 9.96
C SER A 55 -11.54 -12.16 8.82
N ASP A 56 -12.68 -11.55 9.12
CA ASP A 56 -13.65 -11.13 8.10
C ASP A 56 -13.19 -9.90 7.29
N TYR A 57 -11.96 -9.44 7.53
CA TYR A 57 -11.39 -8.24 6.88
C TYR A 57 -9.98 -8.48 6.39
N VAL A 58 -9.60 -7.69 5.43
CA VAL A 58 -8.22 -7.53 4.93
C VAL A 58 -7.88 -6.05 4.86
N MET A 59 -6.66 -5.69 5.19
CA MET A 59 -6.15 -4.32 4.99
C MET A 59 -5.43 -4.26 3.65
N ILE A 60 -5.85 -3.34 2.79
CA ILE A 60 -5.23 -3.10 1.48
C ILE A 60 -4.50 -1.76 1.51
N LEU A 61 -3.19 -1.79 1.31
CA LEU A 61 -2.40 -0.58 1.13
C LEU A 61 -2.58 -0.04 -0.30
N LYS A 62 -2.91 1.23 -0.41
CA LYS A 62 -3.14 1.93 -1.68
C LYS A 62 -2.41 3.27 -1.72
N GLU A 63 -2.12 3.73 -2.92
CA GLU A 63 -1.65 5.10 -3.13
C GLU A 63 -2.66 6.10 -2.55
N ARG A 64 -2.15 7.22 -2.06
CA ARG A 64 -2.95 8.43 -1.89
C ARG A 64 -2.98 9.20 -3.22
N GLY A 65 -3.97 10.05 -3.41
CA GLY A 65 -4.00 10.95 -4.59
C GLY A 65 -2.68 11.71 -4.76
N SER A 66 -2.08 12.18 -3.65
CA SER A 66 -0.81 12.92 -3.65
C SER A 66 0.42 12.10 -4.01
N THR A 67 0.44 10.79 -3.74
CA THR A 67 1.56 9.90 -4.08
C THR A 67 1.40 9.32 -5.47
N GLY A 68 0.20 8.89 -5.84
CA GLY A 68 -0.10 8.38 -7.17
C GLY A 68 0.18 9.41 -8.28
N THR A 69 -0.26 10.66 -8.09
CA THR A 69 -0.01 11.76 -9.04
C THR A 69 1.48 12.16 -9.14
N LYS A 70 2.30 11.79 -8.16
CA LYS A 70 3.77 11.98 -8.19
C LYS A 70 4.51 10.75 -8.71
N GLY A 71 3.82 9.78 -9.29
CA GLY A 71 4.46 8.57 -9.83
C GLY A 71 5.06 7.65 -8.76
N MET A 72 4.54 7.68 -7.54
CA MET A 72 4.89 6.76 -6.45
C MET A 72 3.86 5.65 -6.41
N ALA A 73 4.06 4.60 -7.22
CA ALA A 73 3.11 3.51 -7.36
C ALA A 73 3.24 2.50 -6.22
N GLN A 74 2.14 2.24 -5.52
CA GLN A 74 2.08 1.19 -4.49
C GLN A 74 2.08 -0.19 -5.14
N ARG A 75 2.97 -1.08 -4.69
CA ARG A 75 3.00 -2.49 -5.09
C ARG A 75 2.55 -3.38 -3.94
N ALA A 76 2.11 -4.61 -4.25
CA ALA A 76 1.60 -5.55 -3.26
C ALA A 76 0.58 -4.86 -2.32
N GLY A 77 0.72 -5.01 -1.02
CA GLY A 77 -0.03 -4.22 -0.05
C GLY A 77 -1.26 -4.92 0.50
N VAL A 78 -1.40 -6.23 0.31
CA VAL A 78 -2.38 -7.04 1.04
C VAL A 78 -1.80 -7.37 2.41
N ILE A 79 -2.46 -6.93 3.46
CA ILE A 79 -2.08 -7.21 4.85
C ILE A 79 -3.17 -8.10 5.47
N ASP A 80 -2.80 -9.32 5.79
CA ASP A 80 -3.69 -10.29 6.38
C ASP A 80 -4.05 -9.94 7.82
N SER A 81 -5.24 -10.34 8.27
CA SER A 81 -5.72 -10.12 9.65
C SER A 81 -4.79 -10.74 10.71
N GLY A 82 -4.10 -11.83 10.36
CA GLY A 82 -3.14 -12.53 11.21
C GLY A 82 -1.73 -11.94 11.21
N TYR A 83 -1.39 -10.99 10.33
CA TYR A 83 -0.08 -10.38 10.27
C TYR A 83 0.15 -9.46 11.49
N ARG A 84 1.29 -9.64 12.15
CA ARG A 84 1.69 -8.86 13.36
C ARG A 84 3.02 -8.15 13.20
N GLY A 85 3.63 -8.22 12.01
CA GLY A 85 4.87 -7.52 11.71
C GLY A 85 4.65 -6.04 11.40
N GLU A 86 5.77 -5.32 11.31
CA GLU A 86 5.76 -3.93 10.85
C GLU A 86 5.19 -3.82 9.44
N TYR A 87 4.35 -2.83 9.21
CA TYR A 87 3.87 -2.51 7.89
C TYR A 87 4.99 -1.88 7.04
N MET A 88 5.16 -2.42 5.86
CA MET A 88 6.08 -1.92 4.85
C MET A 88 5.29 -1.52 3.62
N ALA A 89 5.51 -0.32 3.10
CA ALA A 89 4.92 0.13 1.85
C ALA A 89 5.91 -0.10 0.69
N PRO A 90 5.71 -1.11 -0.16
CA PRO A 90 6.51 -1.27 -1.38
C PRO A 90 6.12 -0.18 -2.38
N VAL A 91 7.00 0.78 -2.61
CA VAL A 91 6.78 1.92 -3.52
C VAL A 91 7.71 1.82 -4.72
N THR A 92 7.12 1.85 -5.91
CA THR A 92 7.86 1.93 -7.19
C THR A 92 7.85 3.37 -7.68
N ASN A 93 9.02 3.89 -7.99
CA ASN A 93 9.15 5.16 -8.69
C ASN A 93 8.99 4.95 -10.21
N VAL A 94 7.88 5.44 -10.78
CA VAL A 94 7.63 5.36 -12.24
C VAL A 94 8.04 6.63 -12.99
N ASN A 95 8.76 7.55 -12.32
CA ASN A 95 9.28 8.75 -12.94
C ASN A 95 10.64 8.51 -13.60
N THR A 96 11.11 9.50 -14.37
CA THR A 96 12.46 9.54 -14.96
C THR A 96 13.52 10.13 -14.03
N LYS A 97 13.10 10.75 -12.91
CA LYS A 97 13.98 11.30 -11.87
C LYS A 97 13.86 10.49 -10.58
N PRO A 98 14.92 10.42 -9.76
CA PRO A 98 14.79 9.82 -8.43
C PRO A 98 13.72 10.51 -7.59
N VAL A 99 13.01 9.73 -6.76
CA VAL A 99 12.12 10.24 -5.71
C VAL A 99 12.85 10.12 -4.38
N ARG A 100 12.85 11.19 -3.59
CA ARG A 100 13.37 11.21 -2.23
C ARG A 100 12.25 11.50 -1.25
N ILE A 101 11.93 10.52 -0.40
CA ILE A 101 11.10 10.75 0.79
C ILE A 101 12.04 11.32 1.83
N ALA A 102 11.92 12.61 2.18
CA ALA A 102 12.94 13.32 2.93
C ALA A 102 12.36 14.16 4.07
N LYS A 103 13.08 14.20 5.19
CA LYS A 103 12.79 15.05 6.34
C LYS A 103 12.98 16.52 5.97
N LYS A 104 12.08 17.39 6.42
CA LYS A 104 12.11 18.81 6.10
C LYS A 104 13.47 19.47 6.41
N ALA A 105 14.06 19.15 7.56
CA ALA A 105 15.32 19.73 8.00
C ALA A 105 16.46 19.49 7.02
N ILE A 106 16.51 18.33 6.33
CA ILE A 106 17.56 18.06 5.35
C ILE A 106 17.23 18.68 3.99
N VAL A 107 15.95 18.73 3.61
CA VAL A 107 15.52 19.38 2.35
C VAL A 107 15.89 20.84 2.35
N ASP A 108 15.76 21.52 3.48
CA ASP A 108 16.11 22.95 3.63
C ASP A 108 17.61 23.23 3.43
N THR A 109 18.47 22.20 3.43
CA THR A 109 19.92 22.32 3.17
C THR A 109 20.30 22.03 1.71
N TRP A 110 19.38 21.55 0.88
CA TRP A 110 19.68 21.17 -0.49
C TRP A 110 19.66 22.37 -1.44
N THR A 111 20.72 22.48 -2.26
CA THR A 111 20.88 23.56 -3.24
C THR A 111 20.43 23.18 -4.65
N ASP A 112 20.23 21.88 -4.93
CA ASP A 112 19.94 21.36 -6.28
C ASP A 112 18.75 20.37 -6.21
N CYS A 113 17.55 20.91 -5.99
CA CYS A 113 16.32 20.12 -5.89
C CYS A 113 15.74 19.73 -7.26
N ASP A 114 16.27 20.24 -8.38
CA ASP A 114 15.73 19.97 -9.71
C ASP A 114 16.09 18.57 -10.23
N GLN A 115 17.08 17.91 -9.63
CA GLN A 115 17.54 16.58 -10.05
C GLN A 115 16.64 15.44 -9.53
N TYR A 116 15.78 15.67 -8.52
CA TYR A 116 14.92 14.67 -7.91
C TYR A 116 13.55 15.22 -7.54
N ILE A 117 12.62 14.33 -7.33
CA ILE A 117 11.27 14.65 -6.84
C ILE A 117 11.29 14.49 -5.33
N VAL A 118 11.06 15.58 -4.60
CA VAL A 118 10.98 15.57 -3.14
C VAL A 118 9.57 15.21 -2.70
N TYR A 119 9.45 14.19 -1.84
CA TYR A 119 8.24 13.87 -1.11
C TYR A 119 8.48 14.10 0.39
N PRO A 120 7.68 14.96 1.06
CA PRO A 120 7.90 15.26 2.47
C PRO A 120 7.70 14.03 3.36
N TYR A 121 8.68 13.73 4.22
CA TYR A 121 8.60 12.66 5.21
C TYR A 121 7.42 12.81 6.17
N GLU A 122 7.02 14.04 6.47
CA GLU A 122 5.93 14.38 7.38
C GLU A 122 4.54 14.12 6.78
N LYS A 123 4.47 13.71 5.51
CA LYS A 123 3.21 13.37 4.82
C LYS A 123 3.02 11.86 4.73
N ALA A 124 1.78 11.44 4.87
CA ALA A 124 1.43 10.03 4.68
C ALA A 124 1.83 9.56 3.26
N VAL A 125 2.58 8.46 3.19
CA VAL A 125 3.12 7.90 1.94
C VAL A 125 2.13 6.97 1.23
N CYS A 126 1.23 6.37 1.98
CA CYS A 126 0.14 5.53 1.46
C CYS A 126 -1.07 5.60 2.40
N GLN A 127 -2.11 4.88 2.07
CA GLN A 127 -3.29 4.71 2.91
C GLN A 127 -3.67 3.25 3.01
N GLY A 128 -4.18 2.84 4.18
CA GLY A 128 -4.70 1.49 4.42
C GLY A 128 -6.22 1.49 4.38
N VAL A 129 -6.82 0.72 3.49
CA VAL A 129 -8.28 0.55 3.37
C VAL A 129 -8.65 -0.81 3.91
N LEU A 130 -9.52 -0.83 4.93
CA LEU A 130 -10.04 -2.08 5.49
C LEU A 130 -11.23 -2.55 4.64
N VAL A 131 -11.11 -3.73 4.04
CA VAL A 131 -12.11 -4.31 3.14
C VAL A 131 -12.70 -5.57 3.77
N VAL A 132 -14.00 -5.76 3.63
CA VAL A 132 -14.67 -6.99 4.05
C VAL A 132 -14.23 -8.15 3.18
N MET A 133 -13.84 -9.25 3.79
CA MET A 133 -13.42 -10.48 3.12
C MET A 133 -14.39 -11.60 3.49
N PRO A 134 -15.26 -12.03 2.56
CA PRO A 134 -16.19 -13.12 2.85
C PRO A 134 -15.42 -14.41 3.12
N GLN A 135 -15.82 -15.13 4.16
CA GLN A 135 -15.32 -16.48 4.43
C GLN A 135 -16.04 -17.46 3.50
N LEU A 136 -15.27 -18.18 2.69
CA LEU A 136 -15.79 -19.14 1.72
C LEU A 136 -15.26 -20.53 2.05
N GLU A 137 -16.13 -21.53 1.96
CA GLU A 137 -15.70 -22.91 1.87
C GLU A 137 -15.10 -23.17 0.49
N THR A 138 -13.96 -23.84 0.44
CA THR A 138 -13.27 -24.17 -0.82
C THR A 138 -13.34 -25.66 -1.07
N GLU A 139 -13.77 -26.06 -2.26
CA GLU A 139 -13.79 -27.44 -2.73
C GLU A 139 -12.89 -27.58 -3.96
N THR A 140 -12.11 -28.64 -4.02
CA THR A 140 -11.30 -28.98 -5.18
C THR A 140 -12.09 -29.92 -6.09
N VAL A 141 -12.33 -29.48 -7.31
CA VAL A 141 -13.03 -30.25 -8.34
C VAL A 141 -12.12 -30.46 -9.55
N THR A 142 -12.46 -31.39 -10.43
CA THR A 142 -11.77 -31.55 -11.70
C THR A 142 -12.10 -30.37 -12.66
N TYR A 143 -11.24 -30.13 -13.65
CA TYR A 143 -11.51 -29.11 -14.65
C TYR A 143 -12.79 -29.42 -15.46
N GLU A 144 -13.05 -30.68 -15.71
CA GLU A 144 -14.27 -31.14 -16.40
C GLU A 144 -15.55 -30.85 -15.61
N GLU A 145 -15.50 -31.03 -14.28
CA GLU A 145 -16.60 -30.66 -13.38
C GLU A 145 -16.81 -29.16 -13.33
N LEU A 146 -15.72 -28.39 -13.22
CA LEU A 146 -15.77 -26.93 -13.25
C LEU A 146 -16.39 -26.39 -14.55
N GLN A 147 -16.08 -27.01 -15.71
CA GLN A 147 -16.63 -26.60 -17.00
C GLN A 147 -18.15 -26.84 -17.13
N LYS A 148 -18.69 -27.78 -16.36
CA LYS A 148 -20.15 -28.08 -16.33
C LYS A 148 -20.93 -27.11 -15.45
N MET A 149 -20.25 -26.32 -14.60
CA MET A 149 -20.92 -25.32 -13.77
C MET A 149 -21.48 -24.19 -14.63
N GLU A 150 -22.68 -23.75 -14.31
CA GLU A 150 -23.36 -22.71 -15.06
C GLU A 150 -22.55 -21.40 -15.10
N SER A 151 -22.31 -20.85 -16.27
CA SER A 151 -21.59 -19.60 -16.48
C SER A 151 -22.01 -18.98 -17.81
N ALA A 152 -22.38 -17.71 -17.80
CA ALA A 152 -22.66 -16.94 -19.02
C ALA A 152 -21.44 -16.74 -19.93
N ARG A 153 -20.21 -16.83 -19.36
CA ARG A 153 -18.97 -16.62 -20.09
C ARG A 153 -18.32 -17.91 -20.58
N MET A 154 -18.59 -19.03 -19.93
CA MET A 154 -17.96 -20.33 -20.20
C MET A 154 -16.41 -20.23 -20.23
N ALA A 155 -15.73 -21.03 -21.02
CA ALA A 155 -14.26 -21.05 -21.17
C ALA A 155 -13.73 -20.01 -22.18
N GLY A 156 -14.35 -18.82 -22.25
CA GLY A 156 -13.93 -17.75 -23.16
C GLY A 156 -12.50 -17.26 -22.88
N LYS A 157 -11.71 -17.02 -23.94
CA LYS A 157 -10.34 -16.50 -23.86
C LYS A 157 -10.31 -15.03 -23.44
N LEU A 158 -9.10 -14.52 -23.12
CA LEU A 158 -8.88 -13.08 -22.86
C LEU A 158 -9.41 -12.25 -24.02
N GLY A 159 -10.21 -11.23 -23.73
CA GLY A 159 -10.85 -10.38 -24.74
C GLY A 159 -12.17 -10.91 -25.31
N SER A 160 -12.62 -12.12 -24.92
CA SER A 160 -13.90 -12.68 -25.41
C SER A 160 -15.16 -11.92 -24.95
N SER A 161 -15.06 -11.01 -23.99
CA SER A 161 -16.15 -10.13 -23.53
C SER A 161 -16.24 -8.80 -24.32
N GLY A 162 -15.29 -8.53 -25.20
CA GLY A 162 -15.30 -7.35 -26.09
C GLY A 162 -16.10 -7.66 -27.36
N LYS A 163 -17.35 -7.23 -27.39
CA LYS A 163 -18.12 -7.03 -28.62
C LYS A 163 -18.22 -5.54 -28.86
#